data_45518da56523540333456aaad357cf44
#
_entry.id   45518da56523540333456aaad357cf44
#
_cell.length_a   1.000
_cell.length_b   1.000
_cell.length_c   1.000
_cell.angle_alpha   90.00
_cell.angle_beta   90.00
_cell.angle_gamma   90.00
#
_symmetry.space_group_name_H-M   'P 1'
#
loop_
_entity.id
_entity.type
_entity.pdbx_description
1 polymer ?
#
loop_
_entity_poly.entity_id
_entity_poly.type
_entity_poly.pdbx_seq_one_letter_code
_entity_poly.pdbx_strand_id
1 'polypeptide(L)'
;GASGQALLRRLATLEQQGVEALFGEPALQLEDILRTEADGRGRIHLLDASRLVHEAPKVYATFLLWLLAELFEQLPERGDADKPVLALFFDEAHLLFADTPKVLQERLQQVVRLIRSKGVGVFFVTQSPADLPDEVLAQLGLRIQHGLRAFTAKEQKSLRAVADGFRPNPAFDTLTVLTELGIGEALVGTLED
;
A
#
# COMPACT_ATOMS: atom_id res chain seq x y z
N GLY A 1 -28.69 22.55 18.87
CA GLY A 1 -29.53 22.15 17.75
C GLY A 1 -29.29 20.70 17.34
N ALA A 2 -30.18 20.05 16.60
CA ALA A 2 -30.09 18.63 16.19
C ALA A 2 -28.79 18.30 15.46
N SER A 3 -28.25 19.23 14.65
CA SER A 3 -26.99 19.07 13.92
C SER A 3 -25.78 18.98 14.85
N GLY A 4 -25.75 19.78 15.95
CA GLY A 4 -24.66 19.74 16.92
C GLY A 4 -24.63 18.41 17.71
N GLN A 5 -25.79 17.89 18.09
CA GLN A 5 -25.88 16.58 18.76
C GLN A 5 -25.52 15.42 17.83
N ALA A 6 -25.82 15.52 16.53
CA ALA A 6 -25.39 14.53 15.54
C ALA A 6 -23.86 14.54 15.37
N LEU A 7 -23.24 15.71 15.36
CA LEU A 7 -21.79 15.86 15.31
C LEU A 7 -21.10 15.28 16.55
N LEU A 8 -21.59 15.62 17.74
CA LEU A 8 -21.06 15.09 19.00
C LEU A 8 -21.14 13.58 19.08
N ARG A 9 -22.26 12.99 18.62
CA ARG A 9 -22.39 11.50 18.55
C ARG A 9 -21.38 10.88 17.61
N ARG A 10 -21.10 11.50 16.44
CA ARG A 10 -20.08 11.02 15.52
C ARG A 10 -18.68 11.11 16.10
N LEU A 11 -18.35 12.21 16.78
CA LEU A 11 -17.07 12.38 17.48
C LEU A 11 -16.92 11.32 18.58
N ALA A 12 -17.92 11.12 19.44
CA ALA A 12 -17.86 10.09 20.46
C ALA A 12 -17.70 8.67 19.88
N THR A 13 -18.28 8.38 18.72
CA THR A 13 -18.07 7.11 18.04
C THR A 13 -16.62 6.97 17.56
N LEU A 14 -16.03 8.01 17.00
CA LEU A 14 -14.62 8.04 16.57
C LEU A 14 -13.69 7.87 17.77
N GLU A 15 -13.94 8.56 18.88
CA GLU A 15 -13.18 8.42 20.13
C GLU A 15 -13.20 6.97 20.63
N GLN A 16 -14.37 6.33 20.66
CA GLN A 16 -14.51 4.92 21.03
C GLN A 16 -13.71 3.97 20.10
N GLN A 17 -13.50 4.36 18.85
CA GLN A 17 -12.69 3.63 17.88
C GLN A 17 -11.18 3.84 18.03
N GLY A 18 -10.74 4.53 19.08
CA GLY A 18 -9.32 4.73 19.37
C GLY A 18 -8.63 5.79 18.51
N VAL A 19 -9.41 6.67 17.88
CA VAL A 19 -8.91 7.74 16.99
C VAL A 19 -8.21 8.85 17.77
N GLU A 20 -8.37 8.92 19.09
CA GLU A 20 -7.73 9.91 19.95
C GLU A 20 -6.20 9.96 19.76
N ALA A 21 -5.57 8.79 19.57
CA ALA A 21 -4.13 8.71 19.35
C ALA A 21 -3.66 9.36 18.04
N LEU A 22 -4.55 9.53 17.05
CA LEU A 22 -4.23 10.20 15.78
C LEU A 22 -4.26 11.73 15.89
N PHE A 23 -5.00 12.26 16.85
CA PHE A 23 -5.17 13.70 17.03
C PHE A 23 -4.42 14.24 18.27
N GLY A 24 -3.56 13.40 18.85
CA GLY A 24 -2.77 13.75 20.04
C GLY A 24 -1.47 14.49 19.71
N GLU A 25 -0.83 14.99 20.75
CA GLU A 25 0.52 15.54 20.68
C GLU A 25 1.56 14.49 21.14
N PRO A 26 2.76 14.46 20.55
CA PRO A 26 3.24 15.36 19.49
C PRO A 26 2.66 15.02 18.11
N ALA A 27 2.40 16.05 17.29
CA ALA A 27 1.96 15.84 15.90
C ALA A 27 3.06 15.16 15.07
N LEU A 28 2.66 14.30 14.14
CA LEU A 28 3.58 13.65 13.19
C LEU A 28 4.25 14.71 12.31
N GLN A 29 5.57 14.79 12.36
CA GLN A 29 6.38 15.66 11.50
C GLN A 29 7.01 14.80 10.38
N LEU A 30 6.81 15.21 9.13
CA LEU A 30 7.37 14.47 7.98
C LEU A 30 8.89 14.51 7.95
N GLU A 31 9.48 15.60 8.44
CA GLU A 31 10.93 15.74 8.56
C GLU A 31 11.55 14.66 9.45
N ASP A 32 10.83 14.21 10.48
CA ASP A 32 11.29 13.14 11.35
C ASP A 32 11.29 11.78 10.64
N ILE A 33 10.33 11.56 9.72
CA ILE A 33 10.27 10.35 8.89
C ILE A 33 11.46 10.32 7.90
N LEU A 34 11.82 11.48 7.35
CA LEU A 34 12.86 11.61 6.34
C LEU A 34 14.28 11.74 6.91
N ARG A 35 14.40 11.85 8.24
CA ARG A 35 15.68 12.05 8.91
C ARG A 35 16.60 10.84 8.73
N THR A 36 17.88 11.13 8.47
CA THR A 36 18.95 10.12 8.47
C THR A 36 19.74 10.17 9.79
N GLU A 37 20.36 9.05 10.14
CA GLU A 37 21.26 8.94 11.27
C GLU A 37 22.62 9.61 10.94
N ALA A 38 23.44 9.82 11.97
CA ALA A 38 24.76 10.47 11.82
C ALA A 38 25.72 9.70 10.88
N ASP A 39 25.50 8.40 10.71
CA ASP A 39 26.25 7.53 9.79
C ASP A 39 25.69 7.52 8.35
N GLY A 40 24.67 8.34 8.07
CA GLY A 40 24.04 8.47 6.76
C GLY A 40 22.97 7.42 6.45
N ARG A 41 22.69 6.48 7.35
CA ARG A 41 21.59 5.51 7.18
C ARG A 41 20.24 6.16 7.41
N GLY A 42 19.23 5.75 6.63
CA GLY A 42 17.84 6.12 6.84
C GLY A 42 17.27 5.45 8.08
N ARG A 43 16.25 6.06 8.65
CA ARG A 43 15.49 5.49 9.78
C ARG A 43 14.44 4.51 9.29
N ILE A 44 14.18 3.51 10.12
CA ILE A 44 13.05 2.59 9.94
C ILE A 44 11.98 2.99 10.93
N HIS A 45 10.80 3.35 10.40
CA HIS A 45 9.62 3.67 11.19
C HIS A 45 8.60 2.55 11.06
N LEU A 46 8.05 2.12 12.19
CA LEU A 46 6.99 1.12 12.24
C LEU A 46 5.70 1.78 12.69
N LEU A 47 4.68 1.76 11.83
CA LEU A 47 3.33 2.19 12.16
C LEU A 47 2.47 0.95 12.44
N ASP A 48 2.18 0.68 13.69
CA ASP A 48 1.19 -0.34 14.04
C ASP A 48 -0.21 0.25 13.90
N ALA A 49 -0.88 -0.11 12.81
CA ALA A 49 -2.24 0.29 12.50
C ALA A 49 -3.25 -0.85 12.66
N SER A 50 -2.85 -2.00 13.22
CA SER A 50 -3.67 -3.22 13.28
C SER A 50 -5.04 -2.97 13.92
N ARG A 51 -5.08 -2.24 15.03
CA ARG A 51 -6.32 -1.86 15.68
C ARG A 51 -7.18 -0.94 14.80
N LEU A 52 -6.57 0.09 14.23
CA LEU A 52 -7.27 1.10 13.43
C LEU A 52 -7.87 0.50 12.14
N VAL A 53 -7.14 -0.41 11.50
CA VAL A 53 -7.59 -1.13 10.30
C VAL A 53 -8.87 -1.91 10.57
N HIS A 54 -8.97 -2.58 11.72
CA HIS A 54 -10.13 -3.43 12.05
C HIS A 54 -11.30 -2.64 12.64
N GLU A 55 -11.03 -1.67 13.53
CA GLU A 55 -12.07 -0.94 14.25
C GLU A 55 -12.58 0.29 13.48
N ALA A 56 -11.73 0.92 12.66
CA ALA A 56 -12.05 2.15 11.94
C ALA A 56 -11.39 2.24 10.54
N PRO A 57 -11.68 1.31 9.60
CA PRO A 57 -10.98 1.24 8.30
C PRO A 57 -11.06 2.53 7.48
N LYS A 58 -12.17 3.27 7.58
CA LYS A 58 -12.30 4.58 6.89
C LYS A 58 -11.36 5.64 7.46
N VAL A 59 -11.13 5.62 8.77
CA VAL A 59 -10.19 6.55 9.43
C VAL A 59 -8.77 6.20 9.02
N TYR A 60 -8.42 4.90 9.00
CA TYR A 60 -7.14 4.41 8.50
C TYR A 60 -6.87 4.86 7.07
N ALA A 61 -7.81 4.62 6.15
CA ALA A 61 -7.68 5.05 4.76
C ALA A 61 -7.54 6.57 4.62
N THR A 62 -8.28 7.35 5.43
CA THR A 62 -8.19 8.82 5.44
C THR A 62 -6.84 9.29 5.96
N PHE A 63 -6.33 8.67 7.02
CA PHE A 63 -5.00 8.97 7.55
C PHE A 63 -3.90 8.71 6.52
N LEU A 64 -3.94 7.56 5.86
CA LEU A 64 -2.96 7.23 4.82
C LEU A 64 -3.06 8.16 3.61
N LEU A 65 -4.27 8.50 3.19
CA LEU A 65 -4.44 9.49 2.13
C LEU A 65 -3.84 10.84 2.51
N TRP A 66 -4.08 11.30 3.76
CA TRP A 66 -3.46 12.52 4.27
C TRP A 66 -1.93 12.41 4.27
N LEU A 67 -1.37 11.32 4.83
CA LEU A 67 0.09 11.13 4.88
C LEU A 67 0.72 11.14 3.49
N LEU A 68 0.14 10.41 2.54
CA LEU A 68 0.65 10.35 1.17
C LEU A 68 0.49 11.71 0.45
N ALA A 69 -0.62 12.42 0.66
CA ALA A 69 -0.84 13.74 0.11
C ALA A 69 0.17 14.76 0.66
N GLU A 70 0.42 14.72 1.96
CA GLU A 70 1.38 15.59 2.64
C GLU A 70 2.81 15.34 2.13
N LEU A 71 3.21 14.07 1.98
CA LEU A 71 4.49 13.70 1.35
C LEU A 71 4.56 14.21 -0.09
N PHE A 72 3.47 14.10 -0.85
CA PHE A 72 3.43 14.58 -2.22
C PHE A 72 3.57 16.10 -2.31
N GLU A 73 2.95 16.86 -1.40
CA GLU A 73 3.01 18.33 -1.39
C GLU A 73 4.35 18.86 -0.89
N GLN A 74 4.91 18.26 0.16
CA GLN A 74 6.12 18.80 0.81
C GLN A 74 7.42 18.34 0.13
N LEU A 75 7.46 17.16 -0.48
CA LEU A 75 8.66 16.69 -1.14
C LEU A 75 8.90 17.40 -2.48
N PRO A 76 10.14 17.79 -2.76
CA PRO A 76 10.50 18.36 -4.06
C PRO A 76 10.43 17.31 -5.16
N GLU A 77 10.18 17.75 -6.40
CA GLU A 77 10.33 16.89 -7.58
C GLU A 77 11.77 16.42 -7.71
N ARG A 78 11.97 15.11 -7.90
CA ARG A 78 13.29 14.49 -8.02
C ARG A 78 13.53 13.80 -9.36
N GLY A 79 12.47 13.69 -10.17
CA GLY A 79 12.54 12.94 -11.43
C GLY A 79 12.87 11.46 -11.20
N ASP A 80 13.58 10.86 -12.13
CA ASP A 80 14.06 9.48 -12.03
C ASP A 80 15.40 9.44 -11.27
N ALA A 81 15.29 9.34 -9.94
CA ALA A 81 16.46 9.15 -9.08
C ALA A 81 16.80 7.65 -8.97
N ASP A 82 18.11 7.33 -8.89
CA ASP A 82 18.59 5.94 -8.77
C ASP A 82 18.06 5.21 -7.53
N LYS A 83 17.71 5.95 -6.50
CA LYS A 83 17.20 5.40 -5.23
C LYS A 83 16.09 6.26 -4.67
N PRO A 84 15.05 5.64 -4.07
CA PRO A 84 14.03 6.38 -3.37
C PRO A 84 14.61 7.06 -2.11
N VAL A 85 14.07 8.22 -1.76
CA VAL A 85 14.38 8.90 -0.49
C VAL A 85 13.56 8.34 0.67
N LEU A 86 12.42 7.74 0.36
CA LEU A 86 11.55 7.07 1.30
C LEU A 86 10.95 5.83 0.62
N ALA A 87 10.92 4.72 1.34
CA ALA A 87 10.24 3.51 0.92
C ALA A 87 9.10 3.21 1.92
N LEU A 88 7.87 3.15 1.41
CA LEU A 88 6.68 2.83 2.18
C LEU A 88 6.26 1.39 1.88
N PHE A 89 6.17 0.56 2.92
CA PHE A 89 5.69 -0.81 2.82
C PHE A 89 4.33 -0.92 3.49
N PHE A 90 3.33 -1.32 2.73
CA PHE A 90 1.98 -1.59 3.21
C PHE A 90 1.78 -3.09 3.29
N ASP A 91 1.88 -3.63 4.50
CA ASP A 91 1.53 -5.02 4.75
C ASP A 91 0.01 -5.18 4.77
N GLU A 92 -0.48 -6.36 4.34
CA GLU A 92 -1.91 -6.64 4.13
C GLU A 92 -2.58 -5.53 3.31
N ALA A 93 -1.96 -5.15 2.21
CA ALA A 93 -2.34 -3.98 1.41
C ALA A 93 -3.80 -4.00 0.92
N HIS A 94 -4.42 -5.18 0.83
CA HIS A 94 -5.83 -5.31 0.49
C HIS A 94 -6.75 -4.55 1.46
N LEU A 95 -6.34 -4.40 2.73
CA LEU A 95 -7.12 -3.68 3.74
C LEU A 95 -7.22 -2.17 3.47
N LEU A 96 -6.31 -1.62 2.66
CA LEU A 96 -6.39 -0.22 2.22
C LEU A 96 -7.60 0.03 1.31
N PHE A 97 -8.02 -0.99 0.58
CA PHE A 97 -9.06 -0.89 -0.43
C PHE A 97 -10.36 -1.57 -0.01
N ALA A 98 -10.30 -2.52 0.94
CA ALA A 98 -11.48 -3.14 1.53
C ALA A 98 -12.28 -2.10 2.32
N ASP A 99 -13.61 -2.10 2.17
CA ASP A 99 -14.55 -1.23 2.89
C ASP A 99 -14.25 0.28 2.82
N THR A 100 -13.34 0.69 1.94
CA THR A 100 -12.95 2.08 1.74
C THR A 100 -13.90 2.74 0.73
N PRO A 101 -14.43 3.94 1.00
CA PRO A 101 -15.25 4.66 0.04
C PRO A 101 -14.54 4.87 -1.30
N LYS A 102 -15.26 4.67 -2.40
CA LYS A 102 -14.70 4.74 -3.77
C LYS A 102 -13.91 6.03 -4.03
N VAL A 103 -14.42 7.16 -3.55
CA VAL A 103 -13.73 8.47 -3.66
C VAL A 103 -12.35 8.45 -2.99
N LEU A 104 -12.21 7.80 -1.83
CA LEU A 104 -10.91 7.67 -1.16
C LEU A 104 -9.99 6.71 -1.91
N GLN A 105 -10.53 5.60 -2.44
CA GLN A 105 -9.76 4.67 -3.28
C GLN A 105 -9.18 5.40 -4.51
N GLU A 106 -10.00 6.14 -5.25
CA GLU A 106 -9.58 6.91 -6.42
C GLU A 106 -8.48 7.94 -6.07
N ARG A 107 -8.59 8.61 -4.92
CA ARG A 107 -7.57 9.55 -4.45
C ARG A 107 -6.27 8.86 -4.06
N LEU A 108 -6.33 7.74 -3.35
CA LEU A 108 -5.17 6.91 -3.02
C LEU A 108 -4.44 6.47 -4.29
N GLN A 109 -5.16 5.94 -5.27
CA GLN A 109 -4.60 5.55 -6.56
C GLN A 109 -3.91 6.71 -7.27
N GLN A 110 -4.53 7.89 -7.28
CA GLN A 110 -3.96 9.09 -7.88
C GLN A 110 -2.64 9.48 -7.21
N VAL A 111 -2.60 9.51 -5.87
CA VAL A 111 -1.39 9.89 -5.13
C VAL A 111 -0.29 8.85 -5.31
N VAL A 112 -0.60 7.56 -5.20
CA VAL A 112 0.37 6.47 -5.42
C VAL A 112 1.02 6.57 -6.79
N ARG A 113 0.25 6.91 -7.83
CA ARG A 113 0.76 7.09 -9.19
C ARG A 113 1.75 8.26 -9.29
N LEU A 114 1.48 9.36 -8.58
CA LEU A 114 2.25 10.60 -8.72
C LEU A 114 3.43 10.69 -7.76
N ILE A 115 3.39 10.00 -6.62
CA ILE A 115 4.38 10.17 -5.55
C ILE A 115 5.79 9.66 -5.93
N ARG A 116 5.86 8.81 -6.97
CA ARG A 116 7.14 8.35 -7.53
C ARG A 116 8.03 9.52 -7.97
N SER A 117 7.46 10.55 -8.59
CA SER A 117 8.20 11.74 -9.03
C SER A 117 8.87 12.51 -7.89
N LYS A 118 8.38 12.28 -6.66
CA LYS A 118 8.93 12.84 -5.42
C LYS A 118 10.03 11.97 -4.82
N GLY A 119 10.39 10.85 -5.47
CA GLY A 119 11.37 9.90 -4.96
C GLY A 119 10.83 8.98 -3.86
N VAL A 120 9.53 8.76 -3.79
CA VAL A 120 8.92 7.82 -2.83
C VAL A 120 8.61 6.51 -3.53
N GLY A 121 9.19 5.41 -3.04
CA GLY A 121 8.85 4.05 -3.43
C GLY A 121 7.68 3.53 -2.59
N VAL A 122 6.65 2.98 -3.25
CA VAL A 122 5.51 2.36 -2.56
C VAL A 122 5.49 0.88 -2.86
N PHE A 123 5.46 0.06 -1.82
CA PHE A 123 5.46 -1.39 -1.87
C PHE A 123 4.18 -1.93 -1.22
N PHE A 124 3.42 -2.70 -1.97
CA PHE A 124 2.24 -3.40 -1.47
C PHE A 124 2.59 -4.86 -1.23
N VAL A 125 2.37 -5.33 -0.01
CA VAL A 125 2.50 -6.73 0.38
C VAL A 125 1.10 -7.27 0.62
N THR A 126 0.73 -8.34 -0.08
CA THR A 126 -0.59 -8.95 0.03
C THR A 126 -0.51 -10.45 -0.23
N GLN A 127 -1.45 -11.19 0.31
CA GLN A 127 -1.55 -12.64 0.09
C GLN A 127 -2.10 -12.97 -1.30
N SER A 128 -2.86 -12.06 -1.90
CA SER A 128 -3.42 -12.23 -3.24
C SER A 128 -3.41 -10.92 -4.03
N PRO A 129 -2.78 -10.88 -5.21
CA PRO A 129 -2.84 -9.70 -6.09
C PRO A 129 -4.27 -9.31 -6.49
N ALA A 130 -5.20 -10.29 -6.57
CA ALA A 130 -6.59 -10.04 -6.92
C ALA A 130 -7.37 -9.20 -5.88
N ASP A 131 -6.78 -8.98 -4.71
CA ASP A 131 -7.36 -8.15 -3.66
C ASP A 131 -7.03 -6.66 -3.82
N LEU A 132 -6.13 -6.33 -4.76
CA LEU A 132 -5.80 -4.95 -5.13
C LEU A 132 -6.60 -4.52 -6.38
N PRO A 133 -7.03 -3.26 -6.46
CA PRO A 133 -7.66 -2.73 -7.68
C PRO A 133 -6.75 -2.84 -8.90
N ASP A 134 -7.33 -3.18 -10.05
CA ASP A 134 -6.59 -3.31 -11.32
C ASP A 134 -5.83 -2.04 -11.69
N GLU A 135 -6.39 -0.87 -11.39
CA GLU A 135 -5.78 0.42 -11.63
C GLU A 135 -4.49 0.62 -10.79
N VAL A 136 -4.43 0.05 -9.58
CA VAL A 136 -3.21 0.04 -8.76
C VAL A 136 -2.20 -0.94 -9.33
N LEU A 137 -2.63 -2.17 -9.65
CA LEU A 137 -1.77 -3.19 -10.22
C LEU A 137 -1.11 -2.74 -11.52
N ALA A 138 -1.83 -1.99 -12.35
CA ALA A 138 -1.32 -1.43 -13.60
C ALA A 138 -0.21 -0.36 -13.41
N GLN A 139 -0.07 0.22 -12.22
CA GLN A 139 0.96 1.21 -11.90
C GLN A 139 2.24 0.58 -11.32
N LEU A 140 2.20 -0.70 -10.96
CA LEU A 140 3.34 -1.37 -10.32
C LEU A 140 4.36 -1.80 -11.37
N GLY A 141 5.53 -1.20 -11.33
CA GLY A 141 6.66 -1.50 -12.23
C GLY A 141 7.44 -2.76 -11.85
N LEU A 142 7.32 -3.20 -10.60
CA LEU A 142 7.96 -4.40 -10.07
C LEU A 142 6.91 -5.31 -9.46
N ARG A 143 6.95 -6.59 -9.79
CA ARG A 143 6.14 -7.64 -9.18
C ARG A 143 7.04 -8.74 -8.67
N ILE A 144 6.86 -9.12 -7.42
CA ILE A 144 7.55 -10.24 -6.78
C ILE A 144 6.47 -11.21 -6.32
N GLN A 145 6.38 -12.36 -6.96
CA GLN A 145 5.37 -13.36 -6.68
C GLN A 145 6.01 -14.63 -6.15
N HIS A 146 5.70 -14.97 -4.91
CA HIS A 146 6.07 -16.26 -4.32
C HIS A 146 5.18 -17.40 -4.86
N GLY A 147 5.61 -18.62 -4.62
CA GLY A 147 4.88 -19.80 -5.06
C GLY A 147 3.42 -19.80 -4.59
N LEU A 148 2.52 -20.11 -5.51
CA LEU A 148 1.09 -20.24 -5.25
C LEU A 148 0.66 -21.70 -5.36
N ARG A 149 -0.25 -22.11 -4.48
CA ARG A 149 -0.91 -23.40 -4.53
C ARG A 149 -2.40 -23.16 -4.75
N ALA A 150 -2.99 -23.92 -5.65
CA ALA A 150 -4.41 -23.77 -6.01
C ALA A 150 -5.09 -25.14 -5.96
N PHE A 151 -5.92 -25.36 -4.97
CA PHE A 151 -6.65 -26.60 -4.73
C PHE A 151 -8.10 -26.54 -5.22
N THR A 152 -8.68 -25.34 -5.31
CA THR A 152 -10.05 -25.11 -5.74
C THR A 152 -10.10 -24.49 -7.14
N ALA A 153 -11.24 -24.64 -7.83
CA ALA A 153 -11.43 -24.02 -9.15
C ALA A 153 -11.32 -22.47 -9.08
N LYS A 154 -11.75 -21.85 -7.97
CA LYS A 154 -11.61 -20.40 -7.75
C LYS A 154 -10.13 -20.01 -7.65
N GLU A 155 -9.35 -20.75 -6.86
CA GLU A 155 -7.92 -20.50 -6.70
C GLU A 155 -7.16 -20.72 -8.01
N GLN A 156 -7.51 -21.76 -8.78
CA GLN A 156 -6.92 -22.00 -10.10
C GLN A 156 -7.20 -20.86 -11.07
N LYS A 157 -8.41 -20.28 -11.04
CA LYS A 157 -8.73 -19.10 -11.84
C LYS A 157 -7.89 -17.88 -11.41
N SER A 158 -7.75 -17.66 -10.11
CA SER A 158 -6.92 -16.59 -9.56
C SER A 158 -5.45 -16.77 -9.96
N LEU A 159 -4.92 -17.99 -9.84
CA LEU A 159 -3.55 -18.31 -10.22
C LEU A 159 -3.27 -18.03 -11.70
N ARG A 160 -4.21 -18.37 -12.59
CA ARG A 160 -4.09 -18.03 -14.02
C ARG A 160 -4.07 -16.51 -14.25
N ALA A 161 -4.95 -15.78 -13.59
CA ALA A 161 -4.97 -14.31 -13.69
C ALA A 161 -3.66 -13.68 -13.20
N VAL A 162 -3.04 -14.25 -12.15
CA VAL A 162 -1.72 -13.83 -11.69
C VAL A 162 -0.65 -14.11 -12.75
N ALA A 163 -0.64 -15.32 -13.32
CA ALA A 163 0.31 -15.71 -14.36
C ALA A 163 0.19 -14.84 -15.62
N ASP A 164 -1.05 -14.57 -16.06
CA ASP A 164 -1.35 -13.71 -17.21
C ASP A 164 -0.90 -12.24 -17.00
N GLY A 165 -0.74 -11.83 -15.74
CA GLY A 165 -0.22 -10.51 -15.37
C GLY A 165 1.28 -10.35 -15.53
N PHE A 166 2.03 -11.43 -15.76
CA PHE A 166 3.46 -11.38 -16.07
C PHE A 166 3.67 -11.30 -17.59
N ARG A 167 4.77 -10.67 -18.00
CA ARG A 167 5.18 -10.66 -19.39
C ARG A 167 5.52 -12.10 -19.83
N PRO A 168 5.02 -12.58 -20.98
CA PRO A 168 5.37 -13.91 -21.47
C PRO A 168 6.89 -14.06 -21.63
N ASN A 169 7.42 -15.17 -21.15
CA ASN A 169 8.83 -15.52 -21.32
C ASN A 169 8.94 -16.82 -22.12
N PRO A 170 9.64 -16.83 -23.29
CA PRO A 170 9.74 -18.03 -24.10
C PRO A 170 10.56 -19.17 -23.45
N ALA A 171 11.32 -18.89 -22.39
CA ALA A 171 12.16 -19.87 -21.72
C ALA A 171 11.38 -20.77 -20.75
N PHE A 172 10.19 -20.35 -20.28
CA PHE A 172 9.39 -21.11 -19.33
C PHE A 172 7.91 -20.72 -19.37
N ASP A 173 7.06 -21.62 -18.88
CA ASP A 173 5.65 -21.36 -18.65
C ASP A 173 5.44 -20.74 -17.25
N THR A 174 4.96 -19.49 -17.20
CA THR A 174 4.77 -18.74 -15.95
C THR A 174 3.86 -19.46 -14.97
N LEU A 175 2.77 -20.06 -15.46
CA LEU A 175 1.81 -20.77 -14.61
C LEU A 175 2.47 -21.99 -13.93
N THR A 176 3.21 -22.77 -14.68
CA THR A 176 3.96 -23.91 -14.17
C THR A 176 4.98 -23.47 -13.12
N VAL A 177 5.81 -22.48 -13.45
CA VAL A 177 6.81 -21.96 -12.51
C VAL A 177 6.17 -21.51 -11.19
N LEU A 178 5.10 -20.73 -11.23
CA LEU A 178 4.41 -20.25 -10.01
C LEU A 178 3.92 -21.39 -9.11
N THR A 179 3.56 -22.54 -9.67
CA THR A 179 3.12 -23.71 -8.89
C THR A 179 4.27 -24.55 -8.35
N GLU A 180 5.45 -24.46 -8.95
CA GLU A 180 6.61 -25.28 -8.62
C GLU A 180 7.61 -24.57 -7.69
N LEU A 181 7.54 -23.22 -7.56
CA LEU A 181 8.40 -22.47 -6.68
C LEU A 181 8.43 -23.04 -5.26
N GLY A 182 9.63 -23.18 -4.72
CA GLY A 182 9.90 -23.60 -3.35
C GLY A 182 9.75 -22.46 -2.31
N ILE A 183 9.97 -22.81 -1.07
CA ILE A 183 9.96 -21.83 0.03
C ILE A 183 11.12 -20.85 -0.17
N GLY A 184 10.83 -19.54 -0.13
CA GLY A 184 11.81 -18.47 -0.31
C GLY A 184 12.14 -18.16 -1.78
N GLU A 185 11.59 -18.90 -2.73
CA GLU A 185 11.70 -18.60 -4.16
C GLU A 185 10.58 -17.67 -4.62
N ALA A 186 10.86 -16.88 -5.64
CA ALA A 186 9.88 -15.96 -6.22
C ALA A 186 10.14 -15.76 -7.72
N LEU A 187 9.06 -15.53 -8.45
CA LEU A 187 9.11 -14.98 -9.79
C LEU A 187 9.12 -13.47 -9.71
N VAL A 188 10.08 -12.85 -10.39
CA VAL A 188 10.21 -11.38 -10.44
C VAL A 188 9.88 -10.92 -11.86
N GLY A 189 8.96 -9.97 -11.97
CA GLY A 189 8.62 -9.30 -13.21
C GLY A 189 8.89 -7.80 -13.10
N THR A 190 9.53 -7.23 -14.13
CA THR A 190 9.77 -5.80 -14.25
C THR A 190 9.10 -5.27 -15.51
N LEU A 191 8.82 -3.95 -15.56
CA LEU A 191 8.34 -3.29 -16.77
C LEU A 191 9.48 -2.99 -17.75
N GLU A 192 10.72 -3.00 -17.30
CA GLU A 192 11.90 -2.79 -18.13
C GLU A 192 12.35 -4.10 -18.78
N ASP A 193 12.86 -3.99 -20.00
CA ASP A 193 13.38 -5.11 -20.81
C ASP A 193 14.71 -5.64 -20.26
#